data_b57d191f3e26732287c2d9dd2fd6d8ed
#
_entry.id   b57d191f3e26732287c2d9dd2fd6d8ed
#
_cell.length_a   1.000
_cell.length_b   1.000
_cell.length_c   1.000
_cell.angle_alpha   90.00
_cell.angle_beta   90.00
_cell.angle_gamma   90.00
#
_symmetry.space_group_name_H-M   'P 1'
#
loop_
_entity.id
_entity.type
_entity.pdbx_description
1 polymer ?
#
loop_
_entity_poly.entity_id
_entity_poly.type
_entity_poly.pdbx_seq_one_letter_code
_entity_poly.pdbx_strand_id
1 'polypeptide(L)'
;KDLSDSVLEHKADAGFGFDGDGDRLGVVDDSGEEIFSDKIGLLLAQNISNDHQNSTFVVDVKSTGLYFNDPILKKNNCTVDMWKTGHSHMKRRVRELNSISGFEKSGHFFINDPLGLGFDDGLMSAILMAKLLDEEKDSSLSEIKNSLPITYQSPTMAPYCADDEKYQVVDEMIDKINSMF
;
A
#
# COMPACT_ATOMS: atom_id res chain seq x y z
N LYS A 1 17.53 -8.75 3.17
CA LYS A 1 18.35 -9.77 3.87
C LYS A 1 18.88 -9.19 5.17
N ASP A 2 19.62 -8.11 5.11
CA ASP A 2 20.27 -7.53 6.30
C ASP A 2 19.24 -7.05 7.35
N LEU A 3 18.12 -6.46 6.92
CA LEU A 3 17.05 -6.04 7.81
C LEU A 3 16.35 -7.25 8.45
N SER A 4 16.05 -8.30 7.69
CA SER A 4 15.46 -9.54 8.19
C SER A 4 16.35 -10.21 9.23
N ASP A 5 17.66 -10.34 8.92
CA ASP A 5 18.65 -10.91 9.84
C ASP A 5 18.71 -10.08 11.15
N SER A 6 18.65 -8.75 11.04
CA SER A 6 18.66 -7.83 12.17
C SER A 6 17.42 -7.96 13.06
N VAL A 7 16.22 -8.07 12.46
CA VAL A 7 14.97 -8.30 13.19
C VAL A 7 15.07 -9.59 14.02
N LEU A 8 15.51 -10.68 13.41
CA LEU A 8 15.64 -11.98 14.09
C LEU A 8 16.70 -11.96 15.19
N GLU A 9 17.86 -11.34 14.94
CA GLU A 9 18.95 -11.24 15.91
C GLU A 9 18.54 -10.46 17.16
N HIS A 10 17.85 -9.33 16.96
CA HIS A 10 17.42 -8.46 18.04
C HIS A 10 16.04 -8.80 18.61
N LYS A 11 15.35 -9.78 18.04
CA LYS A 11 13.95 -10.15 18.38
C LYS A 11 13.03 -8.92 18.39
N ALA A 12 13.16 -8.12 17.33
CA ALA A 12 12.36 -6.91 17.17
C ALA A 12 10.95 -7.26 16.68
N ASP A 13 9.96 -6.47 17.06
CA ASP A 13 8.56 -6.64 16.66
C ASP A 13 8.35 -6.34 15.18
N ALA A 14 9.19 -5.49 14.61
CA ALA A 14 9.21 -5.15 13.18
C ALA A 14 10.56 -4.57 12.75
N GLY A 15 10.83 -4.58 11.45
CA GLY A 15 11.94 -3.88 10.82
C GLY A 15 11.44 -2.92 9.76
N PHE A 16 11.97 -1.69 9.75
CA PHE A 16 11.64 -0.66 8.78
C PHE A 16 12.86 -0.35 7.91
N GLY A 17 12.68 -0.43 6.60
CA GLY A 17 13.69 -0.07 5.61
C GLY A 17 13.24 1.11 4.77
N PHE A 18 14.14 2.05 4.52
CA PHE A 18 13.88 3.22 3.69
C PHE A 18 14.79 3.19 2.47
N ASP A 19 14.36 3.76 1.38
CA ASP A 19 15.21 3.94 0.21
C ASP A 19 16.12 5.17 0.34
N GLY A 20 16.82 5.53 -0.75
CA GLY A 20 17.90 6.51 -0.68
C GLY A 20 17.49 7.93 -0.34
N ASP A 21 16.27 8.33 -0.62
CA ASP A 21 15.68 9.64 -0.31
C ASP A 21 14.59 9.58 0.77
N GLY A 22 14.25 8.36 1.26
CA GLY A 22 13.42 8.14 2.42
C GLY A 22 11.91 8.31 2.18
N ASP A 23 11.49 8.34 0.92
CA ASP A 23 10.09 8.51 0.57
C ASP A 23 9.30 7.19 0.47
N ARG A 24 10.01 6.03 0.47
CA ARG A 24 9.41 4.69 0.47
C ARG A 24 9.69 3.95 1.77
N LEU A 25 8.73 3.09 2.14
CA LEU A 25 8.82 2.20 3.29
C LEU A 25 8.76 0.73 2.86
N GLY A 26 9.74 -0.05 3.27
CA GLY A 26 9.70 -1.51 3.32
C GLY A 26 9.56 -1.99 4.76
N VAL A 27 8.80 -3.04 4.98
CA VAL A 27 8.53 -3.59 6.32
C VAL A 27 8.85 -5.07 6.37
N VAL A 28 9.54 -5.47 7.43
CA VAL A 28 9.82 -6.86 7.78
C VAL A 28 9.11 -7.16 9.10
N ASP A 29 8.41 -8.29 9.18
CA ASP A 29 7.72 -8.72 10.40
C ASP A 29 8.67 -9.39 11.42
N ASP A 30 8.12 -9.68 12.59
CA ASP A 30 8.82 -10.34 13.70
C ASP A 30 9.41 -11.71 13.35
N SER A 31 8.90 -12.38 12.31
CA SER A 31 9.44 -13.64 11.79
C SER A 31 10.59 -13.46 10.78
N GLY A 32 10.95 -12.21 10.45
CA GLY A 32 11.98 -11.88 9.47
C GLY A 32 11.49 -11.91 8.02
N GLU A 33 10.18 -12.01 7.78
CA GLU A 33 9.60 -12.01 6.44
C GLU A 33 9.23 -10.60 5.98
N GLU A 34 9.54 -10.29 4.73
CA GLU A 34 9.13 -9.04 4.11
C GLU A 34 7.61 -9.05 3.87
N ILE A 35 6.95 -7.94 4.21
CA ILE A 35 5.54 -7.72 3.91
C ILE A 35 5.42 -6.86 2.65
N PHE A 36 4.68 -7.33 1.65
CA PHE A 36 4.45 -6.56 0.44
C PHE A 36 3.78 -5.22 0.73
N SER A 37 4.26 -4.15 0.10
CA SER A 37 3.83 -2.77 0.37
C SER A 37 2.32 -2.56 0.20
N ASP A 38 1.67 -3.26 -0.73
CA ASP A 38 0.22 -3.18 -0.91
C ASP A 38 -0.58 -3.77 0.27
N LYS A 39 -0.02 -4.75 0.97
CA LYS A 39 -0.60 -5.27 2.23
C LYS A 39 -0.34 -4.32 3.39
N ILE A 40 0.86 -3.72 3.47
CA ILE A 40 1.15 -2.68 4.46
C ILE A 40 0.18 -1.51 4.29
N GLY A 41 -0.02 -1.03 3.06
CA GLY A 41 -0.99 0.03 2.78
C GLY A 41 -2.41 -0.35 3.21
N LEU A 42 -2.83 -1.61 3.02
CA LEU A 42 -4.13 -2.09 3.49
C LEU A 42 -4.24 -2.07 5.03
N LEU A 43 -3.23 -2.57 5.73
CA LEU A 43 -3.19 -2.55 7.20
C LEU A 43 -3.23 -1.11 7.73
N LEU A 44 -2.48 -0.20 7.12
CA LEU A 44 -2.54 1.23 7.46
C LEU A 44 -3.93 1.83 7.18
N ALA A 45 -4.54 1.50 6.04
CA ALA A 45 -5.89 1.97 5.72
C ALA A 45 -6.92 1.49 6.74
N GLN A 46 -6.85 0.21 7.16
CA GLN A 46 -7.70 -0.34 8.22
C GLN A 46 -7.51 0.42 9.53
N ASN A 47 -6.27 0.60 9.98
CA ASN A 47 -5.95 1.30 11.24
C ASN A 47 -6.41 2.76 11.20
N ILE A 48 -6.05 3.52 10.14
CA ILE A 48 -6.48 4.90 9.94
C ILE A 48 -8.01 5.02 9.93
N SER A 49 -8.71 4.08 9.30
CA SER A 49 -10.17 4.12 9.18
C SER A 49 -10.90 3.98 10.51
N ASN A 50 -10.28 3.37 11.52
CA ASN A 50 -10.87 3.25 12.86
C ASN A 50 -11.04 4.63 13.52
N ASP A 51 -10.07 5.51 13.35
CA ASP A 51 -10.10 6.88 13.89
C ASP A 51 -10.76 7.88 12.90
N HIS A 52 -10.74 7.57 11.60
CA HIS A 52 -11.19 8.44 10.52
C HIS A 52 -12.20 7.72 9.61
N GLN A 53 -13.42 7.53 10.11
CA GLN A 53 -14.51 6.93 9.35
C GLN A 53 -14.94 7.83 8.18
N ASN A 54 -15.58 7.24 7.17
CA ASN A 54 -16.02 7.90 5.92
C ASN A 54 -14.87 8.47 5.09
N SER A 55 -13.65 8.04 5.33
CA SER A 55 -12.47 8.50 4.59
C SER A 55 -12.38 7.86 3.20
N THR A 56 -11.67 8.55 2.31
CA THR A 56 -11.29 8.03 1.00
C THR A 56 -9.83 7.62 1.02
N PHE A 57 -9.52 6.48 0.41
CA PHE A 57 -8.17 5.97 0.16
C PHE A 57 -7.94 5.83 -1.33
N VAL A 58 -6.79 6.27 -1.82
CA VAL A 58 -6.37 6.05 -3.22
C VAL A 58 -5.35 4.93 -3.25
N VAL A 59 -5.54 3.94 -4.13
CA VAL A 59 -4.60 2.84 -4.31
C VAL A 59 -4.20 2.70 -5.77
N ASP A 60 -2.98 2.30 -6.06
CA ASP A 60 -2.57 2.11 -7.43
C ASP A 60 -3.11 0.79 -8.03
N VAL A 61 -3.24 0.75 -9.34
CA VAL A 61 -3.80 -0.42 -10.08
C VAL A 61 -2.98 -1.71 -9.93
N LYS A 62 -1.76 -1.64 -9.39
CA LYS A 62 -0.92 -2.80 -9.12
C LYS A 62 -1.13 -3.39 -7.72
N SER A 63 -1.80 -2.65 -6.85
CA SER A 63 -2.08 -3.07 -5.48
C SER A 63 -3.12 -4.18 -5.42
N THR A 64 -3.15 -4.86 -4.28
CA THR A 64 -4.10 -5.96 -4.05
C THR A 64 -5.57 -5.51 -4.14
N GLY A 65 -6.41 -6.34 -4.73
CA GLY A 65 -7.86 -6.12 -4.76
C GLY A 65 -8.58 -6.28 -3.42
N LEU A 66 -7.87 -6.68 -2.36
CA LEU A 66 -8.45 -6.84 -1.01
C LEU A 66 -9.09 -5.56 -0.49
N TYR A 67 -8.58 -4.39 -0.85
CA TYR A 67 -9.14 -3.09 -0.44
C TYR A 67 -10.64 -2.96 -0.70
N PHE A 68 -11.14 -3.46 -1.85
CA PHE A 68 -12.56 -3.31 -2.23
C PHE A 68 -13.51 -4.17 -1.40
N ASN A 69 -13.00 -5.25 -0.83
CA ASN A 69 -13.81 -6.20 -0.08
C ASN A 69 -13.44 -6.24 1.40
N ASP A 70 -12.56 -5.37 1.84
CA ASP A 70 -12.11 -5.32 3.21
C ASP A 70 -13.27 -5.03 4.18
N PRO A 71 -13.48 -5.88 5.20
CA PRO A 71 -14.62 -5.74 6.11
C PRO A 71 -14.49 -4.53 7.04
N ILE A 72 -13.26 -4.11 7.39
CA ILE A 72 -13.01 -2.97 8.29
C ILE A 72 -13.30 -1.67 7.53
N LEU A 73 -12.75 -1.53 6.31
CA LEU A 73 -13.02 -0.36 5.48
C LEU A 73 -14.51 -0.20 5.18
N LYS A 74 -15.21 -1.31 4.88
CA LYS A 74 -16.67 -1.29 4.68
C LYS A 74 -17.44 -0.91 5.93
N LYS A 75 -17.08 -1.48 7.09
CA LYS A 75 -17.69 -1.16 8.39
C LYS A 75 -17.53 0.33 8.71
N ASN A 76 -16.37 0.91 8.40
CA ASN A 76 -16.04 2.30 8.66
C ASN A 76 -16.52 3.24 7.53
N ASN A 77 -17.33 2.71 6.58
CA ASN A 77 -17.91 3.46 5.45
C ASN A 77 -16.85 4.19 4.59
N CYS A 78 -15.68 3.58 4.41
CA CYS A 78 -14.60 4.15 3.63
C CYS A 78 -14.77 3.88 2.13
N THR A 79 -14.27 4.80 1.31
CA THR A 79 -14.24 4.68 -0.15
C THR A 79 -12.81 4.35 -0.59
N VAL A 80 -12.66 3.44 -1.55
CA VAL A 80 -11.39 3.12 -2.18
C VAL A 80 -11.46 3.49 -3.66
N ASP A 81 -10.53 4.33 -4.09
CA ASP A 81 -10.37 4.74 -5.49
C ASP A 81 -9.09 4.13 -6.07
N MET A 82 -9.23 3.31 -7.12
CA MET A 82 -8.08 2.72 -7.79
C MET A 82 -7.60 3.64 -8.91
N TRP A 83 -6.32 3.97 -8.91
CA TRP A 83 -5.76 4.96 -9.81
C TRP A 83 -4.49 4.50 -10.52
N LYS A 84 -4.01 5.33 -11.43
CA LYS A 84 -2.76 5.09 -12.18
C LYS A 84 -1.57 5.02 -11.27
N THR A 85 -0.70 4.03 -11.47
CA THR A 85 0.62 3.96 -10.82
C THR A 85 1.49 5.16 -11.17
N GLY A 86 2.28 5.61 -10.22
CA GLY A 86 3.27 6.67 -10.35
C GLY A 86 3.02 7.82 -9.37
N HIS A 87 4.03 8.13 -8.56
CA HIS A 87 3.92 9.06 -7.43
C HIS A 87 3.24 10.39 -7.77
N SER A 88 3.55 10.97 -8.94
CA SER A 88 2.92 12.23 -9.38
C SER A 88 1.43 12.08 -9.67
N HIS A 89 0.99 10.94 -10.22
CA HIS A 89 -0.41 10.64 -10.47
C HIS A 89 -1.16 10.40 -9.18
N MET A 90 -0.59 9.61 -8.29
CA MET A 90 -1.16 9.30 -6.98
C MET A 90 -1.30 10.56 -6.12
N LYS A 91 -0.24 11.35 -6.00
CA LYS A 91 -0.23 12.61 -5.24
C LYS A 91 -1.31 13.58 -5.71
N ARG A 92 -1.49 13.71 -7.03
CA ARG A 92 -2.56 14.52 -7.61
C ARG A 92 -3.94 13.97 -7.22
N ARG A 93 -4.14 12.65 -7.37
CA ARG A 93 -5.43 12.03 -7.09
C ARG A 93 -5.83 12.11 -5.63
N VAL A 94 -4.88 11.89 -4.72
CA VAL A 94 -5.08 12.08 -3.27
C VAL A 94 -5.59 13.49 -2.95
N ARG A 95 -5.03 14.52 -3.59
CA ARG A 95 -5.49 15.91 -3.43
C ARG A 95 -6.86 16.16 -4.07
N GLU A 96 -7.09 15.67 -5.29
CA GLU A 96 -8.37 15.84 -6.00
C GLU A 96 -9.56 15.30 -5.22
N LEU A 97 -9.38 14.14 -4.57
CA LEU A 97 -10.41 13.48 -3.77
C LEU A 97 -10.44 13.91 -2.31
N ASN A 98 -9.50 14.77 -1.89
CA ASN A 98 -9.27 15.06 -0.48
C ASN A 98 -9.13 13.75 0.35
N SER A 99 -8.44 12.77 -0.24
CA SER A 99 -8.22 11.46 0.34
C SER A 99 -7.28 11.58 1.54
N ILE A 100 -7.57 10.86 2.62
CA ILE A 100 -6.72 10.88 3.83
C ILE A 100 -5.37 10.21 3.58
N SER A 101 -5.32 9.25 2.65
CA SER A 101 -4.10 8.53 2.31
C SER A 101 -4.14 7.96 0.91
N GLY A 102 -2.95 7.72 0.34
CA GLY A 102 -2.78 6.97 -0.89
C GLY A 102 -1.65 5.95 -0.75
N PHE A 103 -1.76 4.81 -1.42
CA PHE A 103 -0.82 3.70 -1.30
C PHE A 103 -0.43 3.13 -2.66
N GLU A 104 0.88 3.05 -2.92
CA GLU A 104 1.43 2.38 -4.09
C GLU A 104 2.10 1.06 -3.71
N LYS A 105 1.98 0.07 -4.59
CA LYS A 105 2.69 -1.21 -4.46
C LYS A 105 4.22 -1.05 -4.41
N SER A 106 4.74 0.05 -4.91
CA SER A 106 6.17 0.40 -4.86
C SER A 106 6.67 0.85 -3.49
N GLY A 107 5.78 1.06 -2.50
CA GLY A 107 6.11 1.51 -1.15
C GLY A 107 6.01 3.02 -0.95
N HIS A 108 5.60 3.80 -1.96
CA HIS A 108 5.25 5.20 -1.77
C HIS A 108 3.89 5.30 -1.09
N PHE A 109 3.85 5.88 0.08
CA PHE A 109 2.63 6.09 0.86
C PHE A 109 2.43 7.58 1.10
N PHE A 110 1.30 8.08 0.63
CA PHE A 110 0.93 9.49 0.68
C PHE A 110 0.02 9.70 1.88
N ILE A 111 0.49 10.39 2.88
CA ILE A 111 -0.27 10.66 4.10
C ILE A 111 -0.71 12.12 4.09
N ASN A 112 -2.02 12.35 4.02
CA ASN A 112 -2.61 13.69 3.88
C ASN A 112 -3.20 14.19 5.20
N ASP A 113 -3.72 15.42 5.18
CA ASP A 113 -4.40 16.04 6.32
C ASP A 113 -5.55 15.13 6.85
N PRO A 114 -5.69 14.97 8.16
CA PRO A 114 -4.95 15.60 9.28
C PRO A 114 -3.69 14.86 9.72
N LEU A 115 -3.32 13.74 9.09
CA LEU A 115 -2.23 12.88 9.52
C LEU A 115 -0.86 13.31 8.98
N GLY A 116 -0.84 13.98 7.83
CA GLY A 116 0.38 14.38 7.14
C GLY A 116 0.15 15.52 6.17
N LEU A 117 1.13 15.79 5.32
CA LEU A 117 1.16 16.94 4.42
C LEU A 117 0.82 16.59 2.95
N GLY A 118 0.42 15.36 2.68
CA GLY A 118 0.07 14.89 1.34
C GLY A 118 1.28 14.55 0.46
N PHE A 119 2.44 14.37 1.06
CA PHE A 119 3.63 13.83 0.41
C PHE A 119 3.74 12.32 0.62
N ASP A 120 4.51 11.67 -0.24
CA ASP A 120 5.05 10.35 0.00
C ASP A 120 6.11 10.46 1.12
N ASP A 121 5.90 9.77 2.22
CA ASP A 121 6.66 9.93 3.44
C ASP A 121 6.87 8.56 4.12
N GLY A 122 8.05 7.97 3.89
CA GLY A 122 8.42 6.68 4.46
C GLY A 122 8.49 6.73 5.99
N LEU A 123 9.02 7.82 6.56
CA LEU A 123 9.15 7.95 8.02
C LEU A 123 7.78 8.06 8.70
N MET A 124 6.89 8.88 8.16
CA MET A 124 5.52 8.99 8.68
C MET A 124 4.79 7.66 8.58
N SER A 125 4.98 6.94 7.48
CA SER A 125 4.40 5.61 7.29
C SER A 125 4.93 4.60 8.31
N ALA A 126 6.21 4.65 8.65
CA ALA A 126 6.79 3.82 9.71
C ALA A 126 6.22 4.17 11.10
N ILE A 127 5.99 5.46 11.38
CA ILE A 127 5.36 5.90 12.64
C ILE A 127 3.92 5.36 12.74
N LEU A 128 3.16 5.39 11.64
CA LEU A 128 1.80 4.84 11.60
C LEU A 128 1.80 3.31 11.76
N MET A 129 2.79 2.60 11.21
CA MET A 129 2.96 1.16 11.46
C MET A 129 3.31 0.87 12.92
N ALA A 130 4.18 1.67 13.54
CA ALA A 130 4.50 1.52 14.96
C ALA A 130 3.28 1.81 15.85
N LYS A 131 2.45 2.81 15.49
CA LYS A 131 1.16 3.07 16.15
C LYS A 131 0.23 1.86 16.05
N LEU A 132 0.07 1.28 14.86
CA LEU A 132 -0.74 0.08 14.66
C LEU A 132 -0.30 -1.05 15.60
N LEU A 133 1.00 -1.32 15.69
CA LEU A 133 1.54 -2.34 16.59
C LEU A 133 1.32 -2.03 18.07
N ASP A 134 1.40 -0.77 18.48
CA ASP A 134 1.11 -0.37 19.86
C ASP A 134 -0.39 -0.52 20.22
N GLU A 135 -1.27 -0.39 19.24
CA GLU A 135 -2.71 -0.57 19.41
C GLU A 135 -3.12 -2.06 19.43
N GLU A 136 -2.48 -2.89 18.60
CA GLU A 136 -2.73 -4.34 18.49
C GLU A 136 -1.84 -5.17 19.43
N LYS A 137 -1.81 -4.80 20.71
CA LYS A 137 -0.86 -5.31 21.73
C LYS A 137 -0.85 -6.83 21.93
N ASP A 138 -1.91 -7.50 21.55
CA ASP A 138 -2.06 -8.94 21.75
C ASP A 138 -1.64 -9.78 20.52
N SER A 139 -1.21 -9.12 19.44
CA SER A 139 -0.84 -9.77 18.17
C SER A 139 0.50 -9.28 17.65
N SER A 140 1.32 -10.20 17.17
CA SER A 140 2.55 -9.84 16.46
C SER A 140 2.24 -9.35 15.03
N LEU A 141 3.20 -8.66 14.40
CA LEU A 141 3.03 -8.18 13.02
C LEU A 141 2.82 -9.33 12.03
N SER A 142 3.49 -10.46 12.24
CA SER A 142 3.30 -11.67 11.43
C SER A 142 1.89 -12.24 11.59
N GLU A 143 1.31 -12.24 12.78
CA GLU A 143 -0.07 -12.66 13.02
C GLU A 143 -1.08 -11.71 12.36
N ILE A 144 -0.88 -10.41 12.50
CA ILE A 144 -1.71 -9.38 11.84
C ILE A 144 -1.67 -9.57 10.32
N LYS A 145 -0.48 -9.69 9.72
CA LYS A 145 -0.30 -9.97 8.30
C LYS A 145 -1.03 -11.26 7.86
N ASN A 146 -0.90 -12.33 8.66
CA ASN A 146 -1.48 -13.63 8.33
C ASN A 146 -3.00 -13.68 8.52
N SER A 147 -3.61 -12.71 9.20
CA SER A 147 -5.06 -12.55 9.27
C SER A 147 -5.68 -12.06 7.95
N LEU A 148 -4.88 -11.43 7.08
CA LEU A 148 -5.34 -11.02 5.76
C LEU A 148 -5.58 -12.23 4.85
N PRO A 149 -6.59 -12.17 3.96
CA PRO A 149 -6.80 -13.23 2.98
C PRO A 149 -5.57 -13.47 2.11
N ILE A 150 -5.33 -14.75 1.77
CA ILE A 150 -4.25 -15.12 0.87
C ILE A 150 -4.52 -14.53 -0.51
N THR A 151 -3.51 -13.88 -1.07
CA THR A 151 -3.53 -13.34 -2.44
C THR A 151 -2.37 -13.90 -3.26
N TYR A 152 -2.63 -14.10 -4.53
CA TYR A 152 -1.61 -14.51 -5.48
C TYR A 152 -1.29 -13.36 -6.41
N GLN A 153 -0.02 -13.15 -6.70
CA GLN A 153 0.45 -12.09 -7.58
C GLN A 153 1.30 -12.66 -8.69
N SER A 154 1.15 -12.13 -9.90
CA SER A 154 2.11 -12.35 -10.97
C SER A 154 3.30 -11.41 -10.80
N PRO A 155 4.51 -11.81 -11.25
CA PRO A 155 5.61 -10.86 -11.39
C PRO A 155 5.21 -9.68 -12.30
N THR A 156 5.76 -8.50 -12.01
CA THR A 156 5.63 -7.39 -12.96
C THR A 156 6.34 -7.76 -14.26
N MET A 157 5.60 -7.80 -15.36
CA MET A 157 6.15 -8.04 -16.69
C MET A 157 6.18 -6.74 -17.47
N ALA A 158 7.29 -6.44 -18.12
CA ALA A 158 7.48 -5.28 -18.98
C ALA A 158 7.88 -5.77 -20.38
N PRO A 159 6.92 -6.22 -21.23
CA PRO A 159 7.23 -6.57 -22.61
C PRO A 159 7.73 -5.34 -23.36
N TYR A 160 8.61 -5.57 -24.33
CA TYR A 160 9.08 -4.48 -25.18
C TYR A 160 7.91 -3.84 -25.94
N CYS A 161 7.83 -2.52 -25.90
CA CYS A 161 6.91 -1.72 -26.69
C CYS A 161 7.62 -0.41 -27.07
N ALA A 162 7.52 0.01 -28.31
CA ALA A 162 8.07 1.30 -28.73
C ALA A 162 7.29 2.45 -28.07
N ASP A 163 8.01 3.54 -27.76
CA ASP A 163 7.45 4.64 -26.98
C ASP A 163 6.30 5.38 -27.70
N ASP A 164 6.34 5.41 -29.01
CA ASP A 164 5.31 6.01 -29.89
C ASP A 164 4.07 5.13 -30.06
N GLU A 165 4.18 3.82 -29.82
CA GLU A 165 3.09 2.84 -29.96
C GLU A 165 2.38 2.49 -28.64
N LYS A 166 2.99 2.81 -27.50
CA LYS A 166 2.56 2.31 -26.17
C LYS A 166 1.09 2.60 -25.83
N TYR A 167 0.56 3.74 -26.20
CA TYR A 167 -0.84 4.09 -25.92
C TYR A 167 -1.80 3.32 -26.84
N GLN A 168 -1.47 3.19 -28.11
CA GLN A 168 -2.27 2.40 -29.05
C GLN A 168 -2.31 0.92 -28.64
N VAL A 169 -1.16 0.35 -28.26
CA VAL A 169 -1.10 -1.05 -27.78
C VAL A 169 -1.97 -1.26 -26.53
N VAL A 170 -1.98 -0.30 -25.60
CA VAL A 170 -2.84 -0.38 -24.42
C VAL A 170 -4.32 -0.35 -24.80
N ASP A 171 -4.73 0.56 -25.68
CA ASP A 171 -6.12 0.68 -26.14
C ASP A 171 -6.57 -0.61 -26.86
N GLU A 172 -5.76 -1.14 -27.78
CA GLU A 172 -6.04 -2.41 -28.47
C GLU A 172 -6.16 -3.61 -27.50
N MET A 173 -5.33 -3.64 -26.45
CA MET A 173 -5.41 -4.68 -25.42
C MET A 173 -6.67 -4.56 -24.57
N ILE A 174 -7.08 -3.33 -24.22
CA ILE A 174 -8.34 -3.09 -23.50
C ILE A 174 -9.52 -3.58 -24.34
N ASP A 175 -9.58 -3.22 -25.63
CA ASP A 175 -10.64 -3.65 -26.53
C ASP A 175 -10.69 -5.18 -26.66
N LYS A 176 -9.51 -5.81 -26.79
CA LYS A 176 -9.41 -7.26 -26.84
C LYS A 176 -9.90 -7.93 -25.56
N ILE A 177 -9.52 -7.42 -24.41
CA ILE A 177 -9.99 -7.97 -23.12
C ILE A 177 -11.50 -7.82 -23.01
N ASN A 178 -12.05 -6.62 -23.30
CA ASN A 178 -13.48 -6.37 -23.24
C ASN A 178 -14.29 -7.25 -24.19
N SER A 179 -13.68 -7.71 -25.30
CA SER A 179 -14.34 -8.63 -26.25
C SER A 179 -14.34 -10.10 -25.78
N MET A 180 -13.58 -10.44 -24.74
CA MET A 180 -13.46 -11.82 -24.21
C MET A 180 -14.46 -12.09 -23.07
N PHE A 181 -15.06 -11.04 -22.51
CA PHE A 181 -16.03 -11.10 -21.41
C PHE A 181 -17.32 -10.35 -21.75
#